data_fc696d877b02313705e3b88cd56ceb32
#
_entry.id   fc696d877b02313705e3b88cd56ceb32
#
_cell.length_a   1.000
_cell.length_b   1.000
_cell.length_c   1.000
_cell.angle_alpha   90.00
_cell.angle_beta   90.00
_cell.angle_gamma   90.00
#
_symmetry.space_group_name_H-M   'P 1'
#
loop_
_entity.id
_entity.type
_entity.pdbx_description
1 polymer ?
#
loop_
_entity_poly.entity_id
_entity_poly.type
_entity_poly.pdbx_seq_one_letter_code
_entity_poly.pdbx_strand_id
1 'polypeptide(L)'
;MQAASRSRTLDPENLDKLAAWLAGALGARRVVFAEAALLSGGAVQENWKLVADVEGGPREGRQTWVLRTDAVARISLSLDRAAEFGVLNAAHAAGVAVAEPIARCADADVIGAPFLIQAFVPGVAQARRIVRDPALSDFGESLAERLGAELAKIHSITPPRDDLGFLPIPMLAPARNEVARLRNALSTATEPRPALEYVLAWLDAHAPKPEPITLVHGDFRTGNYIVSEGRLGAVLDWEFAHWGDRHEDIGWIMARCWRFGNDTLETGGIASREAFYRGYRSAAALPFDESLIPYWEIMAAAKWASVAVLQGDRYRKGGENSIELALTGLMPSEMELDALDGIAALMGSGDPRWR
;
A
#
# COMPACT_ATOMS: atom_id res chain seq x y z
N MET A 1 -29.03 6.08 18.41
CA MET A 1 -28.06 7.03 19.00
C MET A 1 -26.76 6.92 18.24
N GLN A 2 -26.47 7.94 17.46
CA GLN A 2 -25.29 8.01 16.59
C GLN A 2 -24.02 8.12 17.45
N ALA A 3 -23.19 7.10 17.48
CA ALA A 3 -21.77 7.30 17.74
C ALA A 3 -21.15 7.80 16.43
N ALA A 4 -21.21 9.12 16.22
CA ALA A 4 -20.38 9.76 15.20
C ALA A 4 -18.94 9.38 15.51
N SER A 5 -18.26 8.74 14.56
CA SER A 5 -16.81 8.62 14.55
C SER A 5 -16.26 10.04 14.74
N ARG A 6 -15.86 10.37 15.97
CA ARG A 6 -15.16 11.63 16.23
C ARG A 6 -13.78 11.43 15.62
N SER A 7 -13.57 12.04 14.45
CA SER A 7 -12.23 12.36 13.98
C SER A 7 -11.47 12.91 15.20
N ARG A 8 -10.31 12.31 15.53
CA ARG A 8 -9.45 12.81 16.60
C ARG A 8 -8.92 14.16 16.12
N THR A 9 -9.59 15.21 16.50
CA THR A 9 -9.09 16.55 16.20
C THR A 9 -7.83 16.76 17.02
N LEU A 10 -6.73 17.14 16.37
CA LEU A 10 -5.58 17.68 17.08
C LEU A 10 -6.04 19.01 17.69
N ASP A 11 -6.59 18.92 18.89
CA ASP A 11 -6.99 20.09 19.65
C ASP A 11 -5.75 20.87 20.14
N PRO A 12 -5.91 22.10 20.63
CA PRO A 12 -4.79 22.91 21.07
C PRO A 12 -3.91 22.26 22.15
N GLU A 13 -4.50 21.49 23.08
CA GLU A 13 -3.73 20.79 24.14
C GLU A 13 -2.86 19.68 23.54
N ASN A 14 -3.38 18.87 22.62
CA ASN A 14 -2.65 17.84 21.92
C ASN A 14 -1.56 18.42 21.00
N LEU A 15 -1.81 19.59 20.38
CA LEU A 15 -0.79 20.28 19.59
C LEU A 15 0.37 20.78 20.45
N ASP A 16 0.11 21.29 21.66
CA ASP A 16 1.17 21.72 22.57
C ASP A 16 2.02 20.52 23.06
N LYS A 17 1.37 19.40 23.41
CA LYS A 17 2.06 18.15 23.78
C LYS A 17 2.88 17.61 22.61
N LEU A 18 2.34 17.60 21.42
CA LEU A 18 3.03 17.17 20.19
C LEU A 18 4.23 18.05 19.90
N ALA A 19 4.10 19.38 20.04
CA ALA A 19 5.19 20.33 19.83
C ALA A 19 6.34 20.10 20.82
N ALA A 20 6.02 19.90 22.10
CA ALA A 20 7.01 19.62 23.14
C ALA A 20 7.73 18.28 22.91
N TRP A 21 6.97 17.22 22.60
CA TRP A 21 7.52 15.92 22.27
C TRP A 21 8.43 15.98 21.04
N LEU A 22 7.98 16.65 19.98
CA LEU A 22 8.70 16.74 18.71
C LEU A 22 10.00 17.56 18.86
N ALA A 23 9.99 18.62 19.67
CA ALA A 23 11.20 19.36 19.99
C ALA A 23 12.26 18.45 20.61
N GLY A 24 11.88 17.61 21.57
CA GLY A 24 12.75 16.60 22.18
C GLY A 24 13.25 15.57 21.15
N ALA A 25 12.37 15.03 20.33
CA ALA A 25 12.71 14.02 19.32
C ALA A 25 13.67 14.54 18.25
N LEU A 26 13.58 15.83 17.89
CA LEU A 26 14.43 16.48 16.90
C LEU A 26 15.71 17.10 17.47
N GLY A 27 15.88 17.10 18.80
CA GLY A 27 16.96 17.86 19.45
C GLY A 27 16.85 19.37 19.21
N ALA A 28 15.64 19.87 18.99
CA ALA A 28 15.32 21.27 18.80
C ALA A 28 15.03 21.95 20.15
N ARG A 29 15.25 23.26 20.22
CA ARG A 29 14.91 24.05 21.41
C ARG A 29 13.39 24.24 21.52
N ARG A 30 12.74 24.43 20.41
CA ARG A 30 11.29 24.70 20.32
C ARG A 30 10.73 24.31 18.95
N VAL A 31 9.47 23.84 18.94
CA VAL A 31 8.66 23.65 17.75
C VAL A 31 7.35 24.42 17.94
N VAL A 32 6.92 25.16 16.92
CA VAL A 32 5.65 25.90 16.92
C VAL A 32 4.89 25.56 15.67
N PHE A 33 3.67 25.03 15.79
CA PHE A 33 2.83 24.75 14.64
C PHE A 33 2.14 26.04 14.16
N ALA A 34 2.37 26.39 12.91
CA ALA A 34 1.69 27.47 12.21
C ALA A 34 0.37 26.98 11.57
N GLU A 35 0.31 25.70 11.20
CA GLU A 35 -0.86 25.06 10.58
C GLU A 35 -0.91 23.59 11.00
N ALA A 36 -2.12 23.09 11.32
CA ALA A 36 -2.43 21.67 11.47
C ALA A 36 -3.76 21.41 10.75
N ALA A 37 -3.72 20.69 9.64
CA ALA A 37 -4.89 20.44 8.79
C ALA A 37 -5.04 18.96 8.49
N LEU A 38 -6.25 18.42 8.69
CA LEU A 38 -6.57 17.05 8.29
C LEU A 38 -6.57 16.95 6.77
N LEU A 39 -5.77 16.03 6.22
CA LEU A 39 -5.76 15.73 4.79
C LEU A 39 -6.96 14.82 4.46
N SER A 40 -7.71 15.13 3.39
CA SER A 40 -8.79 14.26 2.92
C SER A 40 -8.21 12.98 2.30
N GLY A 41 -8.74 11.80 2.66
CA GLY A 41 -8.45 10.57 1.93
C GLY A 41 -8.16 9.29 2.69
N GLY A 42 -8.25 9.22 4.01
CA GLY A 42 -8.03 7.99 4.76
C GLY A 42 -9.30 7.45 5.44
N ALA A 43 -9.89 6.36 4.95
CA ALA A 43 -11.01 5.69 5.64
C ALA A 43 -10.58 4.95 6.92
N VAL A 44 -9.30 4.61 7.03
CA VAL A 44 -8.73 3.77 8.11
C VAL A 44 -7.67 4.52 8.92
N GLN A 45 -7.15 5.63 8.40
CA GLN A 45 -6.04 6.37 8.99
C GLN A 45 -6.33 7.87 8.97
N GLU A 46 -5.87 8.58 9.98
CA GLU A 46 -5.84 10.04 9.98
C GLU A 46 -4.45 10.54 9.56
N ASN A 47 -4.44 11.37 8.53
CA ASN A 47 -3.23 12.03 8.03
C ASN A 47 -3.39 13.54 8.23
N TRP A 48 -2.48 14.14 8.99
CA TRP A 48 -2.48 15.57 9.29
C TRP A 48 -1.30 16.26 8.64
N LYS A 49 -1.54 17.29 7.85
CA LYS A 49 -0.49 18.20 7.38
C LYS A 49 -0.15 19.15 8.52
N LEU A 50 1.12 19.17 8.88
CA LEU A 50 1.66 20.06 9.92
C LEU A 50 2.66 21.02 9.28
N VAL A 51 2.46 22.33 9.46
CA VAL A 51 3.47 23.34 9.12
C VAL A 51 4.02 23.89 10.42
N ALA A 52 5.33 23.79 10.63
CA ALA A 52 5.97 24.14 11.88
C ALA A 52 7.19 25.04 11.66
N ASP A 53 7.42 25.95 12.59
CA ASP A 53 8.66 26.68 12.73
C ASP A 53 9.50 26.03 13.83
N VAL A 54 10.69 25.57 13.49
CA VAL A 54 11.63 24.85 14.38
C VAL A 54 12.77 25.78 14.75
N GLU A 55 13.00 25.92 16.05
CA GLU A 55 14.09 26.72 16.60
C GLU A 55 15.22 25.82 17.14
N GLY A 56 16.38 25.91 16.53
CA GLY A 56 17.56 25.11 16.90
C GLY A 56 17.49 23.66 16.45
N GLY A 57 18.60 22.94 16.56
CA GLY A 57 18.74 21.57 16.11
C GLY A 57 18.97 21.41 14.60
N PRO A 58 19.12 20.15 14.11
CA PRO A 58 19.47 19.88 12.72
C PRO A 58 18.39 20.27 11.70
N ARG A 59 17.15 20.50 12.15
CA ARG A 59 16.00 20.85 11.31
C ARG A 59 15.47 22.26 11.56
N GLU A 60 16.36 23.18 11.98
CA GLU A 60 15.99 24.58 12.19
C GLU A 60 15.36 25.21 10.94
N GLY A 61 14.33 26.03 11.16
CA GLY A 61 13.58 26.72 10.11
C GLY A 61 12.16 26.18 9.91
N ARG A 62 11.54 26.60 8.81
CA ARG A 62 10.16 26.21 8.48
C ARG A 62 10.14 24.83 7.87
N GLN A 63 9.33 23.95 8.45
CA GLN A 63 9.16 22.57 8.06
C GLN A 63 7.71 22.28 7.69
N THR A 64 7.50 21.34 6.76
CA THR A 64 6.15 20.82 6.44
C THR A 64 6.19 19.30 6.52
N TRP A 65 5.33 18.72 7.35
CA TRP A 65 5.29 17.29 7.64
C TRP A 65 3.89 16.72 7.46
N VAL A 66 3.82 15.39 7.40
CA VAL A 66 2.59 14.62 7.56
C VAL A 66 2.73 13.77 8.82
N LEU A 67 1.79 13.95 9.75
CA LEU A 67 1.57 13.04 10.87
C LEU A 67 0.55 12.00 10.43
N ARG A 68 0.89 10.71 10.61
CA ARG A 68 0.01 9.58 10.37
C ARG A 68 -0.29 8.88 11.69
N THR A 69 -1.57 8.67 11.99
CA THR A 69 -2.03 7.96 13.18
C THR A 69 -3.16 7.00 12.84
N ASP A 70 -3.43 6.03 13.72
CA ASP A 70 -4.49 5.06 13.50
C ASP A 70 -5.86 5.73 13.67
N ALA A 71 -6.79 5.48 12.75
CA ALA A 71 -8.21 5.71 12.98
C ALA A 71 -8.76 4.70 14.00
N VAL A 72 -10.01 4.92 14.45
CA VAL A 72 -10.65 4.05 15.44
C VAL A 72 -10.81 2.60 14.98
N ALA A 73 -10.85 2.36 13.66
CA ALA A 73 -10.99 1.02 13.05
C ALA A 73 -9.68 0.57 12.41
N ARG A 74 -9.03 -0.43 13.00
CA ARG A 74 -7.82 -1.04 12.47
C ARG A 74 -8.15 -2.27 11.62
N ILE A 75 -7.46 -2.44 10.47
CA ILE A 75 -7.48 -3.70 9.72
C ILE A 75 -6.44 -4.62 10.36
N SER A 76 -6.85 -5.83 10.75
CA SER A 76 -5.99 -6.79 11.47
C SER A 76 -4.74 -7.25 10.68
N LEU A 77 -4.69 -6.95 9.39
CA LEU A 77 -3.60 -7.33 8.48
C LEU A 77 -2.57 -6.21 8.25
N SER A 78 -2.82 -4.99 8.78
CA SER A 78 -1.89 -3.87 8.59
C SER A 78 -0.81 -3.85 9.67
N LEU A 79 0.40 -3.41 9.29
CA LEU A 79 1.49 -3.10 10.21
C LEU A 79 1.06 -2.00 11.20
N ASP A 80 1.55 -2.07 12.42
CA ASP A 80 1.43 -0.94 13.33
C ASP A 80 2.34 0.23 12.92
N ARG A 81 2.13 1.40 13.50
CA ARG A 81 2.89 2.61 13.15
C ARG A 81 4.39 2.48 13.39
N ALA A 82 4.80 1.64 14.35
CA ALA A 82 6.21 1.40 14.62
C ALA A 82 6.85 0.52 13.52
N ALA A 83 6.16 -0.53 13.12
CA ALA A 83 6.59 -1.43 12.05
C ALA A 83 6.58 -0.70 10.69
N GLU A 84 5.51 0.06 10.37
CA GLU A 84 5.46 0.88 9.15
C GLU A 84 6.62 1.88 9.09
N PHE A 85 6.94 2.55 10.20
CA PHE A 85 8.09 3.46 10.27
C PHE A 85 9.41 2.73 10.04
N GLY A 86 9.57 1.50 10.56
CA GLY A 86 10.75 0.65 10.31
C GLY A 86 10.91 0.33 8.83
N VAL A 87 9.82 -0.09 8.16
CA VAL A 87 9.82 -0.36 6.71
C VAL A 87 10.13 0.90 5.90
N LEU A 88 9.51 2.04 6.26
CA LEU A 88 9.75 3.32 5.59
C LEU A 88 11.22 3.75 5.68
N ASN A 89 11.87 3.56 6.85
CA ASN A 89 13.31 3.82 7.01
C ASN A 89 14.15 2.90 6.12
N ALA A 90 13.83 1.61 6.05
CA ALA A 90 14.56 0.66 5.22
C ALA A 90 14.42 1.00 3.72
N ALA A 91 13.23 1.38 3.28
CA ALA A 91 12.97 1.83 1.91
C ALA A 91 13.72 3.14 1.60
N HIS A 92 13.68 4.13 2.50
CA HIS A 92 14.42 5.39 2.36
C HIS A 92 15.93 5.14 2.26
N ALA A 93 16.48 4.28 3.13
CA ALA A 93 17.90 3.91 3.11
C ALA A 93 18.31 3.16 1.82
N ALA A 94 17.39 2.42 1.21
CA ALA A 94 17.60 1.76 -0.09
C ALA A 94 17.46 2.73 -1.29
N GLY A 95 17.20 4.01 -1.05
CA GLY A 95 17.06 5.03 -2.08
C GLY A 95 15.75 4.95 -2.87
N VAL A 96 14.71 4.35 -2.27
CA VAL A 96 13.35 4.39 -2.80
C VAL A 96 12.81 5.81 -2.66
N ALA A 97 12.10 6.30 -3.67
CA ALA A 97 11.39 7.58 -3.60
C ALA A 97 10.24 7.48 -2.60
N VAL A 98 10.50 7.80 -1.34
CA VAL A 98 9.53 7.84 -0.24
C VAL A 98 9.59 9.20 0.46
N ALA A 99 8.53 9.55 1.17
CA ALA A 99 8.58 10.67 2.09
C ALA A 99 9.63 10.39 3.19
N GLU A 100 10.57 11.32 3.41
CA GLU A 100 11.61 11.14 4.44
C GLU A 100 10.97 10.86 5.81
N PRO A 101 11.29 9.73 6.46
CA PRO A 101 10.83 9.45 7.82
C PRO A 101 11.52 10.41 8.82
N ILE A 102 10.72 11.07 9.65
CA ILE A 102 11.21 12.11 10.57
C ILE A 102 11.29 11.59 12.00
N ALA A 103 10.16 11.10 12.52
CA ALA A 103 10.05 10.62 13.90
C ALA A 103 8.88 9.68 14.08
N ARG A 104 8.89 8.84 15.12
CA ARG A 104 7.76 8.02 15.55
C ARG A 104 7.53 8.12 17.03
N CYS A 105 6.29 8.04 17.46
CA CYS A 105 5.90 8.02 18.86
C CYS A 105 5.00 6.81 19.13
N ALA A 106 5.38 6.00 20.11
CA ALA A 106 4.57 4.89 20.59
C ALA A 106 3.68 5.30 21.78
N ASP A 107 3.97 6.46 22.39
CA ASP A 107 3.25 6.96 23.56
C ASP A 107 1.92 7.59 23.15
N ALA A 108 0.84 6.95 23.58
CA ALA A 108 -0.50 7.42 23.33
C ALA A 108 -0.87 8.69 24.11
N ASP A 109 -0.13 9.04 25.16
CA ASP A 109 -0.46 10.22 26.02
C ASP A 109 -0.18 11.53 25.29
N VAL A 110 0.58 11.51 24.19
CA VAL A 110 0.90 12.71 23.40
C VAL A 110 -0.32 13.23 22.64
N ILE A 111 -0.97 12.36 21.82
CA ILE A 111 -2.13 12.73 21.00
C ILE A 111 -3.28 11.72 21.08
N GLY A 112 -3.26 10.82 22.05
CA GLY A 112 -4.29 9.79 22.22
C GLY A 112 -4.07 8.51 21.42
N ALA A 113 -3.01 8.40 20.61
CA ALA A 113 -2.64 7.21 19.83
C ALA A 113 -1.17 7.26 19.39
N PRO A 114 -0.55 6.11 19.08
CA PRO A 114 0.73 6.06 18.40
C PRO A 114 0.67 6.74 17.04
N PHE A 115 1.78 7.35 16.63
CA PHE A 115 1.88 8.05 15.34
C PHE A 115 3.30 7.99 14.76
N LEU A 116 3.39 8.28 13.46
CA LEU A 116 4.64 8.58 12.78
C LEU A 116 4.56 9.95 12.09
N ILE A 117 5.71 10.58 11.90
CA ILE A 117 5.87 11.83 11.18
C ILE A 117 6.85 11.61 10.04
N GLN A 118 6.47 12.08 8.85
CA GLN A 118 7.28 12.07 7.64
C GLN A 118 7.26 13.43 6.95
N ALA A 119 8.21 13.69 6.07
CA ALA A 119 8.22 14.90 5.27
C ALA A 119 6.95 15.01 4.40
N PHE A 120 6.43 16.20 4.22
CA PHE A 120 5.34 16.43 3.26
C PHE A 120 5.89 16.43 1.84
N VAL A 121 5.32 15.61 0.97
CA VAL A 121 5.62 15.59 -0.47
C VAL A 121 4.44 16.22 -1.22
N PRO A 122 4.65 17.31 -1.97
CA PRO A 122 3.57 17.94 -2.73
C PRO A 122 3.21 17.10 -3.97
N GLY A 123 1.94 17.13 -4.35
CA GLY A 123 1.46 16.45 -5.56
C GLY A 123 0.08 15.83 -5.43
N VAL A 124 -0.23 14.95 -6.35
CA VAL A 124 -1.53 14.26 -6.49
C VAL A 124 -1.35 12.77 -6.28
N ALA A 125 -2.13 12.17 -5.37
CA ALA A 125 -2.20 10.72 -5.17
C ALA A 125 -3.55 10.13 -5.62
N GLN A 126 -4.54 10.95 -5.96
CA GLN A 126 -5.88 10.49 -6.36
C GLN A 126 -5.80 9.72 -7.69
N ALA A 127 -6.02 8.40 -7.63
CA ALA A 127 -5.87 7.50 -8.77
C ALA A 127 -6.64 7.95 -10.02
N ARG A 128 -7.92 8.33 -9.88
CA ARG A 128 -8.73 8.80 -11.01
C ARG A 128 -8.17 10.06 -11.68
N ARG A 129 -7.54 10.95 -10.92
CA ARG A 129 -6.87 12.12 -11.49
C ARG A 129 -5.60 11.73 -12.22
N ILE A 130 -4.79 10.86 -11.64
CA ILE A 130 -3.55 10.37 -12.27
C ILE A 130 -3.86 9.72 -13.63
N VAL A 131 -4.94 8.92 -13.70
CA VAL A 131 -5.31 8.19 -14.92
C VAL A 131 -6.01 9.08 -15.97
N ARG A 132 -6.77 10.11 -15.56
CA ARG A 132 -7.69 10.84 -16.46
C ARG A 132 -7.34 12.31 -16.71
N ASP A 133 -6.51 12.92 -15.87
CA ASP A 133 -6.09 14.31 -16.05
C ASP A 133 -4.95 14.35 -17.07
N PRO A 134 -5.12 14.96 -18.26
CA PRO A 134 -4.07 15.02 -19.29
C PRO A 134 -2.75 15.62 -18.77
N ALA A 135 -2.82 16.57 -17.85
CA ALA A 135 -1.63 17.15 -17.23
C ALA A 135 -0.76 16.12 -16.45
N LEU A 136 -1.32 14.95 -16.14
CA LEU A 136 -0.64 13.85 -15.43
C LEU A 136 -0.51 12.62 -16.32
N SER A 137 -1.56 12.23 -17.04
CA SER A 137 -1.62 11.00 -17.85
C SER A 137 -0.69 11.03 -19.07
N ASP A 138 -0.39 12.22 -19.63
CA ASP A 138 0.54 12.36 -20.75
C ASP A 138 1.97 11.90 -20.40
N PHE A 139 2.31 11.81 -19.13
CA PHE A 139 3.60 11.29 -18.63
C PHE A 139 3.56 9.82 -18.26
N GLY A 140 2.47 9.10 -18.55
CA GLY A 140 2.22 7.73 -18.07
C GLY A 140 3.37 6.77 -18.34
N GLU A 141 3.90 6.71 -19.55
CA GLU A 141 5.02 5.82 -19.91
C GLU A 141 6.28 6.09 -19.08
N SER A 142 6.69 7.35 -18.96
CA SER A 142 7.87 7.72 -18.16
C SER A 142 7.65 7.52 -16.66
N LEU A 143 6.42 7.73 -16.18
CA LEU A 143 6.03 7.49 -14.81
C LEU A 143 6.05 5.98 -14.50
N ALA A 144 5.53 5.14 -15.40
CA ALA A 144 5.54 3.69 -15.23
C ALA A 144 6.99 3.14 -15.23
N GLU A 145 7.86 3.64 -16.10
CA GLU A 145 9.28 3.29 -16.09
C GLU A 145 9.93 3.66 -14.76
N ARG A 146 9.64 4.85 -14.24
CA ARG A 146 10.13 5.25 -12.91
C ARG A 146 9.55 4.38 -11.79
N LEU A 147 8.27 4.05 -11.81
CA LEU A 147 7.63 3.17 -10.82
C LEU A 147 8.26 1.77 -10.83
N GLY A 148 8.54 1.23 -12.02
CA GLY A 148 9.26 -0.04 -12.14
C GLY A 148 10.64 0.00 -11.48
N ALA A 149 11.41 1.06 -11.72
CA ALA A 149 12.74 1.24 -11.11
C ALA A 149 12.65 1.39 -9.57
N GLU A 150 11.63 2.08 -9.06
CA GLU A 150 11.42 2.19 -7.60
C GLU A 150 11.02 0.85 -6.98
N LEU A 151 10.14 0.09 -7.65
CA LEU A 151 9.77 -1.24 -7.17
C LEU A 151 10.96 -2.20 -7.14
N ALA A 152 11.84 -2.13 -8.13
CA ALA A 152 13.08 -2.92 -8.13
C ALA A 152 14.00 -2.60 -6.93
N LYS A 153 14.06 -1.33 -6.50
CA LYS A 153 14.79 -0.95 -5.28
C LYS A 153 14.14 -1.52 -4.01
N ILE A 154 12.80 -1.52 -3.92
CA ILE A 154 12.07 -2.15 -2.82
C ILE A 154 12.45 -3.63 -2.77
N HIS A 155 12.41 -4.33 -3.89
CA HIS A 155 12.72 -5.75 -3.99
C HIS A 155 14.23 -6.08 -3.84
N SER A 156 15.10 -5.07 -3.79
CA SER A 156 16.51 -5.27 -3.43
C SER A 156 16.71 -5.45 -1.91
N ILE A 157 15.70 -5.13 -1.12
CA ILE A 157 15.70 -5.31 0.33
C ILE A 157 15.34 -6.79 0.61
N THR A 158 16.30 -7.55 1.15
CA THR A 158 16.15 -9.00 1.38
C THR A 158 16.42 -9.37 2.84
N PRO A 159 15.78 -10.44 3.37
CA PRO A 159 16.12 -10.95 4.68
C PRO A 159 17.45 -11.74 4.66
N PRO A 160 18.15 -11.95 5.81
CA PRO A 160 17.78 -11.41 7.12
C PRO A 160 18.20 -9.96 7.31
N ARG A 161 17.38 -9.20 8.05
CA ARG A 161 17.66 -7.81 8.43
C ARG A 161 17.23 -7.56 9.87
N ASP A 162 18.14 -7.10 10.71
CA ASP A 162 17.86 -6.84 12.13
C ASP A 162 16.86 -5.71 12.31
N ASP A 163 16.94 -4.66 11.47
CA ASP A 163 16.04 -3.50 11.49
C ASP A 163 14.61 -3.83 11.03
N LEU A 164 14.40 -4.98 10.37
CA LEU A 164 13.11 -5.49 9.92
C LEU A 164 12.76 -6.85 10.57
N GLY A 165 13.39 -7.19 11.69
CA GLY A 165 13.17 -8.44 12.42
C GLY A 165 11.75 -8.66 12.96
N PHE A 166 10.92 -7.60 12.96
CA PHE A 166 9.49 -7.68 13.27
C PHE A 166 8.64 -8.23 12.12
N LEU A 167 9.16 -8.28 10.88
CA LEU A 167 8.46 -8.91 9.75
C LEU A 167 8.72 -10.42 9.76
N PRO A 168 7.68 -11.26 9.91
CA PRO A 168 7.86 -12.71 9.92
C PRO A 168 8.27 -13.21 8.54
N ILE A 169 9.27 -14.06 8.48
CA ILE A 169 9.62 -14.79 7.26
C ILE A 169 8.54 -15.86 7.02
N PRO A 170 7.95 -15.94 5.80
CA PRO A 170 6.91 -16.92 5.51
C PRO A 170 7.42 -18.36 5.70
N MET A 171 6.61 -19.19 6.35
CA MET A 171 6.94 -20.61 6.59
C MET A 171 6.67 -21.47 5.35
N LEU A 172 5.77 -21.05 4.49
CA LEU A 172 5.44 -21.68 3.21
C LEU A 172 6.09 -20.91 2.07
N ALA A 173 6.14 -21.51 0.88
CA ALA A 173 6.44 -20.75 -0.34
C ALA A 173 5.53 -19.53 -0.44
N PRO A 174 6.03 -18.33 -0.83
CA PRO A 174 5.28 -17.08 -0.78
C PRO A 174 3.87 -17.15 -1.37
N ALA A 175 3.70 -17.74 -2.56
CA ALA A 175 2.39 -17.88 -3.20
C ALA A 175 1.42 -18.72 -2.34
N ARG A 176 1.86 -19.84 -1.77
CA ARG A 176 1.02 -20.68 -0.88
C ARG A 176 0.74 -19.99 0.45
N ASN A 177 1.71 -19.22 0.94
CA ASN A 177 1.52 -18.43 2.16
C ASN A 177 0.42 -17.39 1.95
N GLU A 178 0.39 -16.74 0.79
CA GLU A 178 -0.66 -15.77 0.44
C GLU A 178 -2.04 -16.44 0.32
N VAL A 179 -2.14 -17.59 -0.36
CA VAL A 179 -3.40 -18.36 -0.41
C VAL A 179 -3.89 -18.74 1.00
N ALA A 180 -2.99 -19.22 1.86
CA ALA A 180 -3.34 -19.57 3.24
C ALA A 180 -3.83 -18.35 4.03
N ARG A 181 -3.19 -17.19 3.84
CA ARG A 181 -3.57 -15.92 4.46
C ARG A 181 -4.96 -15.49 4.02
N LEU A 182 -5.27 -15.55 2.72
CA LEU A 182 -6.57 -15.20 2.18
C LEU A 182 -7.67 -16.15 2.68
N ARG A 183 -7.44 -17.47 2.70
CA ARG A 183 -8.40 -18.43 3.27
C ARG A 183 -8.66 -18.19 4.75
N ASN A 184 -7.61 -17.90 5.52
CA ASN A 184 -7.79 -17.56 6.92
C ASN A 184 -8.61 -16.28 7.11
N ALA A 185 -8.37 -15.24 6.33
CA ALA A 185 -9.14 -14.01 6.37
C ALA A 185 -10.61 -14.27 6.01
N LEU A 186 -10.88 -15.04 4.97
CA LEU A 186 -12.24 -15.40 4.52
C LEU A 186 -12.97 -16.34 5.48
N SER A 187 -12.29 -17.02 6.42
CA SER A 187 -12.94 -17.88 7.42
C SER A 187 -13.95 -17.15 8.30
N THR A 188 -13.88 -15.81 8.37
CA THR A 188 -14.81 -14.94 9.09
C THR A 188 -15.89 -14.34 8.21
N ALA A 189 -15.89 -14.63 6.90
CA ALA A 189 -16.86 -14.11 5.95
C ALA A 189 -18.27 -14.64 6.25
N THR A 190 -19.27 -13.78 6.06
CA THR A 190 -20.66 -14.11 6.37
C THR A 190 -21.28 -15.07 5.34
N GLU A 191 -20.87 -14.93 4.08
CA GLU A 191 -21.43 -15.70 2.98
C GLU A 191 -20.34 -16.53 2.30
N PRO A 192 -20.64 -17.80 1.92
CA PRO A 192 -19.72 -18.61 1.14
C PRO A 192 -19.52 -18.04 -0.26
N ARG A 193 -18.28 -18.11 -0.75
CA ARG A 193 -17.89 -17.64 -2.09
C ARG A 193 -17.27 -18.79 -2.91
N PRO A 194 -18.09 -19.68 -3.51
CA PRO A 194 -17.57 -20.87 -4.19
C PRO A 194 -16.61 -20.57 -5.34
N ALA A 195 -16.85 -19.49 -6.10
CA ALA A 195 -15.95 -19.07 -7.18
C ALA A 195 -14.58 -18.68 -6.64
N LEU A 196 -14.55 -17.89 -5.56
CA LEU A 196 -13.31 -17.48 -4.92
C LEU A 196 -12.55 -18.66 -4.30
N GLU A 197 -13.27 -19.63 -3.69
CA GLU A 197 -12.62 -20.85 -3.18
C GLU A 197 -12.03 -21.70 -4.30
N TYR A 198 -12.72 -21.82 -5.44
CA TYR A 198 -12.15 -22.47 -6.62
C TYR A 198 -10.87 -21.79 -7.09
N VAL A 199 -10.87 -20.45 -7.17
CA VAL A 199 -9.68 -19.66 -7.55
C VAL A 199 -8.53 -19.91 -6.58
N LEU A 200 -8.79 -19.87 -5.26
CA LEU A 200 -7.78 -20.13 -4.24
C LEU A 200 -7.24 -21.58 -4.28
N ALA A 201 -8.10 -22.56 -4.60
CA ALA A 201 -7.67 -23.94 -4.78
C ALA A 201 -6.78 -24.10 -6.02
N TRP A 202 -7.13 -23.43 -7.12
CA TRP A 202 -6.33 -23.42 -8.34
C TRP A 202 -4.97 -22.76 -8.10
N LEU A 203 -4.94 -21.59 -7.44
CA LEU A 203 -3.71 -20.89 -7.09
C LEU A 203 -2.77 -21.73 -6.21
N ASP A 204 -3.32 -22.47 -5.24
CA ASP A 204 -2.53 -23.35 -4.40
C ASP A 204 -1.92 -24.54 -5.17
N ALA A 205 -2.73 -25.14 -6.05
CA ALA A 205 -2.29 -26.27 -6.88
C ALA A 205 -1.21 -25.89 -7.90
N HIS A 206 -1.28 -24.65 -8.43
CA HIS A 206 -0.39 -24.14 -9.48
C HIS A 206 0.63 -23.12 -8.94
N ALA A 207 0.86 -23.11 -7.62
CA ALA A 207 1.83 -22.18 -7.02
C ALA A 207 3.21 -22.31 -7.70
N PRO A 208 3.80 -21.20 -8.19
CA PRO A 208 5.10 -21.22 -8.82
C PRO A 208 6.19 -21.71 -7.85
N LYS A 209 7.31 -22.13 -8.42
CA LYS A 209 8.49 -22.48 -7.61
C LYS A 209 8.89 -21.26 -6.76
N PRO A 210 9.34 -21.48 -5.53
CA PRO A 210 9.78 -20.39 -4.68
C PRO A 210 10.93 -19.60 -5.31
N GLU A 211 10.75 -18.28 -5.35
CA GLU A 211 11.77 -17.30 -5.71
C GLU A 211 12.45 -16.75 -4.44
N PRO A 212 13.62 -16.11 -4.56
CA PRO A 212 14.23 -15.43 -3.42
C PRO A 212 13.26 -14.43 -2.78
N ILE A 213 13.14 -14.51 -1.45
CA ILE A 213 12.27 -13.64 -0.66
C ILE A 213 12.84 -12.21 -0.66
N THR A 214 11.97 -11.25 -0.90
CA THR A 214 12.26 -9.82 -0.90
C THR A 214 11.26 -9.08 -0.03
N LEU A 215 11.53 -7.81 0.27
CA LEU A 215 10.49 -6.93 0.79
C LEU A 215 9.45 -6.69 -0.32
N VAL A 216 8.19 -6.96 -0.01
CA VAL A 216 7.04 -6.67 -0.85
C VAL A 216 6.30 -5.50 -0.25
N HIS A 217 5.91 -4.52 -1.07
CA HIS A 217 5.10 -3.38 -0.62
C HIS A 217 3.69 -3.82 -0.19
N GLY A 218 3.12 -4.81 -0.90
CA GLY A 218 1.83 -5.42 -0.62
C GLY A 218 0.61 -4.63 -1.10
N ASP A 219 0.77 -3.34 -1.46
CA ASP A 219 -0.27 -2.50 -2.09
C ASP A 219 0.32 -1.50 -3.09
N PHE A 220 1.26 -1.95 -3.93
CA PHE A 220 1.92 -1.09 -4.94
C PHE A 220 0.99 -0.90 -6.15
N ARG A 221 0.24 0.20 -6.18
CA ARG A 221 -0.80 0.47 -7.20
C ARG A 221 -1.02 1.96 -7.44
N THR A 222 -1.72 2.28 -8.53
CA THR A 222 -2.17 3.65 -8.79
C THR A 222 -3.10 4.13 -7.68
N GLY A 223 -2.73 5.26 -7.08
CA GLY A 223 -3.34 5.80 -5.86
C GLY A 223 -2.45 5.71 -4.62
N ASN A 224 -1.41 4.87 -4.65
CA ASN A 224 -0.44 4.74 -3.55
C ASN A 224 0.93 5.32 -3.91
N TYR A 225 0.94 6.35 -4.75
CA TYR A 225 2.11 7.18 -5.02
C TYR A 225 1.68 8.61 -5.34
N ILE A 226 2.59 9.56 -5.08
CA ILE A 226 2.39 10.98 -5.38
C ILE A 226 3.00 11.30 -6.74
N VAL A 227 2.25 12.01 -7.57
CA VAL A 227 2.71 12.57 -8.84
C VAL A 227 2.71 14.09 -8.75
N SER A 228 3.82 14.70 -9.12
CA SER A 228 3.96 16.16 -9.22
C SER A 228 4.65 16.48 -10.54
N GLU A 229 4.02 17.35 -11.35
CA GLU A 229 4.57 17.77 -12.66
C GLU A 229 4.98 16.59 -13.57
N GLY A 230 4.16 15.52 -13.60
CA GLY A 230 4.41 14.32 -14.37
C GLY A 230 5.53 13.41 -13.82
N ARG A 231 6.06 13.68 -12.63
CA ARG A 231 7.12 12.91 -12.00
C ARG A 231 6.65 12.24 -10.72
N LEU A 232 7.24 11.08 -10.42
CA LEU A 232 7.04 10.42 -9.14
C LEU A 232 7.65 11.26 -8.02
N GLY A 233 6.82 11.63 -7.03
CA GLY A 233 7.24 12.31 -5.82
C GLY A 233 7.59 11.33 -4.70
N ALA A 234 6.69 10.40 -4.39
CA ALA A 234 6.90 9.38 -3.36
C ALA A 234 5.97 8.19 -3.54
N VAL A 235 6.43 7.00 -3.16
CA VAL A 235 5.60 5.82 -2.92
C VAL A 235 5.00 5.92 -1.51
N LEU A 236 3.72 5.60 -1.38
CA LEU A 236 2.91 5.77 -0.18
C LEU A 236 2.37 4.43 0.33
N ASP A 237 1.91 4.42 1.57
CA ASP A 237 1.03 3.39 2.15
C ASP A 237 1.69 2.03 2.33
N TRP A 238 2.68 1.99 3.23
CA TRP A 238 3.52 0.84 3.52
C TRP A 238 2.94 -0.15 4.55
N GLU A 239 1.68 0.02 4.91
CA GLU A 239 1.05 -0.75 6.00
C GLU A 239 0.89 -2.24 5.71
N PHE A 240 0.98 -2.66 4.44
CA PHE A 240 0.89 -4.08 4.02
C PHE A 240 2.23 -4.69 3.67
N ALA A 241 3.33 -4.00 3.93
CA ALA A 241 4.66 -4.49 3.60
C ALA A 241 5.01 -5.77 4.37
N HIS A 242 5.61 -6.73 3.67
CA HIS A 242 5.97 -8.04 4.23
C HIS A 242 7.09 -8.70 3.43
N TRP A 243 7.61 -9.82 3.95
CA TRP A 243 8.53 -10.67 3.21
C TRP A 243 7.74 -11.59 2.26
N GLY A 244 7.99 -11.48 0.95
CA GLY A 244 7.23 -12.22 -0.06
C GLY A 244 7.98 -12.42 -1.37
N ASP A 245 7.23 -12.76 -2.40
CA ASP A 245 7.72 -12.89 -3.78
C ASP A 245 7.54 -11.56 -4.52
N ARG A 246 8.60 -11.06 -5.15
CA ARG A 246 8.59 -9.80 -5.92
C ARG A 246 7.51 -9.73 -7.01
N HIS A 247 7.11 -10.87 -7.57
CA HIS A 247 6.06 -10.90 -8.58
C HIS A 247 4.68 -10.53 -8.04
N GLU A 248 4.46 -10.60 -6.71
CA GLU A 248 3.22 -10.19 -6.08
C GLU A 248 2.91 -8.71 -6.35
N ASP A 249 3.85 -7.80 -6.10
CA ASP A 249 3.64 -6.36 -6.35
C ASP A 249 3.52 -6.05 -7.84
N ILE A 250 4.28 -6.78 -8.70
CA ILE A 250 4.19 -6.59 -10.15
C ILE A 250 2.80 -7.02 -10.64
N GLY A 251 2.30 -8.19 -10.22
CA GLY A 251 0.95 -8.65 -10.53
C GLY A 251 -0.12 -7.71 -9.97
N TRP A 252 0.12 -7.13 -8.80
CA TRP A 252 -0.82 -6.20 -8.15
C TRP A 252 -1.02 -4.93 -8.97
N ILE A 253 0.04 -4.24 -9.40
CA ILE A 253 -0.10 -3.02 -10.22
C ILE A 253 -0.67 -3.32 -11.62
N MET A 254 -0.45 -4.53 -12.15
CA MET A 254 -0.99 -4.97 -13.46
C MET A 254 -2.45 -5.38 -13.39
N ALA A 255 -2.99 -5.67 -12.20
CA ALA A 255 -4.36 -6.15 -12.03
C ALA A 255 -5.38 -5.15 -12.57
N ARG A 256 -6.43 -5.68 -13.23
CA ARG A 256 -7.45 -4.89 -13.93
C ARG A 256 -8.16 -3.90 -13.01
N CYS A 257 -8.41 -4.29 -11.76
CA CYS A 257 -9.09 -3.45 -10.77
C CYS A 257 -8.38 -2.10 -10.50
N TRP A 258 -7.08 -1.98 -10.80
CA TRP A 258 -6.30 -0.76 -10.59
C TRP A 258 -6.17 0.12 -11.85
N ARG A 259 -6.83 -0.26 -12.95
CA ARG A 259 -6.77 0.50 -14.22
C ARG A 259 -7.80 1.63 -14.31
N PHE A 260 -8.73 1.72 -13.38
CA PHE A 260 -9.74 2.79 -13.26
C PHE A 260 -10.53 3.04 -14.55
N GLY A 261 -10.80 1.95 -15.32
CA GLY A 261 -11.54 1.96 -16.58
C GLY A 261 -10.68 2.27 -17.81
N ASN A 262 -9.35 2.36 -17.66
CA ASN A 262 -8.40 2.47 -18.77
C ASN A 262 -7.71 1.12 -19.02
N ASP A 263 -8.48 0.12 -19.45
CA ASP A 263 -8.07 -1.28 -19.51
C ASP A 263 -6.93 -1.56 -20.50
N THR A 264 -6.75 -0.70 -21.49
CA THR A 264 -5.69 -0.83 -22.51
C THR A 264 -4.30 -0.46 -22.00
N LEU A 265 -4.22 0.29 -20.91
CA LEU A 265 -2.97 0.68 -20.25
C LEU A 265 -2.80 -0.18 -18.99
N GLU A 266 -2.14 -1.31 -19.14
CA GLU A 266 -2.14 -2.39 -18.15
C GLU A 266 -1.38 -2.05 -16.86
N THR A 267 -0.43 -1.13 -16.91
CA THR A 267 0.24 -0.64 -15.69
C THR A 267 -0.63 0.38 -14.99
N GLY A 268 -1.49 -0.10 -14.09
CA GLY A 268 -2.33 0.76 -13.24
C GLY A 268 -3.19 1.78 -13.99
N GLY A 269 -3.51 1.54 -15.27
CA GLY A 269 -4.29 2.45 -16.12
C GLY A 269 -3.51 3.65 -16.68
N ILE A 270 -2.18 3.69 -16.53
CA ILE A 270 -1.35 4.85 -16.94
C ILE A 270 -0.41 4.56 -18.11
N ALA A 271 -0.01 3.30 -18.33
CA ALA A 271 1.01 2.95 -19.33
C ALA A 271 0.95 1.49 -19.76
N SER A 272 1.77 1.15 -20.76
CA SER A 272 2.03 -0.23 -21.16
C SER A 272 2.81 -1.01 -20.07
N ARG A 273 2.69 -2.34 -20.07
CA ARG A 273 3.53 -3.22 -19.23
C ARG A 273 5.01 -3.02 -19.52
N GLU A 274 5.35 -2.87 -20.80
CA GLU A 274 6.73 -2.81 -21.23
C GLU A 274 7.47 -1.61 -20.66
N ALA A 275 6.81 -0.45 -20.52
CA ALA A 275 7.42 0.71 -19.87
C ALA A 275 7.81 0.40 -18.42
N PHE A 276 6.89 -0.21 -17.66
CA PHE A 276 7.17 -0.61 -16.29
C PHE A 276 8.28 -1.66 -16.20
N TYR A 277 8.25 -2.67 -17.07
CA TYR A 277 9.25 -3.73 -17.09
C TYR A 277 10.65 -3.21 -17.47
N ARG A 278 10.74 -2.26 -18.42
CA ARG A 278 12.01 -1.57 -18.72
C ARG A 278 12.59 -0.90 -17.48
N GLY A 279 11.75 -0.14 -16.77
CA GLY A 279 12.15 0.52 -15.52
C GLY A 279 12.62 -0.47 -14.48
N TYR A 280 11.83 -1.52 -14.24
CA TYR A 280 12.18 -2.57 -13.28
C TYR A 280 13.53 -3.22 -13.62
N ARG A 281 13.71 -3.69 -14.86
CA ARG A 281 14.95 -4.33 -15.31
C ARG A 281 16.16 -3.41 -15.20
N SER A 282 15.98 -2.09 -15.36
CA SER A 282 17.09 -1.12 -15.29
C SER A 282 17.71 -0.98 -13.91
N ALA A 283 16.96 -1.32 -12.85
CA ALA A 283 17.36 -1.17 -11.45
C ALA A 283 17.38 -2.48 -10.66
N ALA A 284 16.86 -3.57 -11.23
CA ALA A 284 16.72 -4.84 -10.51
C ALA A 284 18.07 -5.54 -10.31
N ALA A 285 18.35 -5.92 -9.06
CA ALA A 285 19.49 -6.78 -8.72
C ALA A 285 19.25 -8.24 -9.14
N LEU A 286 17.99 -8.66 -9.22
CA LEU A 286 17.57 -9.99 -9.64
C LEU A 286 16.55 -9.85 -10.77
N PRO A 287 16.62 -10.68 -11.83
CA PRO A 287 15.61 -10.69 -12.87
C PRO A 287 14.26 -11.17 -12.30
N PHE A 288 13.17 -10.81 -12.94
CA PHE A 288 11.86 -11.40 -12.70
C PHE A 288 11.40 -12.21 -13.91
N ASP A 289 10.60 -13.22 -13.69
CA ASP A 289 10.02 -14.05 -14.76
C ASP A 289 8.64 -13.50 -15.16
N GLU A 290 8.60 -12.81 -16.30
CA GLU A 290 7.34 -12.24 -16.83
C GLU A 290 6.26 -13.29 -17.04
N SER A 291 6.63 -14.54 -17.29
CA SER A 291 5.66 -15.63 -17.49
C SER A 291 4.90 -16.03 -16.22
N LEU A 292 5.34 -15.54 -15.05
CA LEU A 292 4.66 -15.72 -13.77
C LEU A 292 3.66 -14.60 -13.46
N ILE A 293 3.75 -13.45 -14.14
CA ILE A 293 2.90 -12.30 -13.84
C ILE A 293 1.40 -12.62 -13.99
N PRO A 294 0.93 -13.35 -15.02
CA PRO A 294 -0.49 -13.70 -15.11
C PRO A 294 -1.01 -14.53 -13.91
N TYR A 295 -0.20 -15.41 -13.31
CA TYR A 295 -0.55 -16.09 -12.07
C TYR A 295 -0.76 -15.08 -10.92
N TRP A 296 0.13 -14.10 -10.80
CA TRP A 296 0.06 -13.10 -9.75
C TRP A 296 -1.04 -12.04 -10.00
N GLU A 297 -1.48 -11.83 -11.23
CA GLU A 297 -2.69 -11.04 -11.53
C GLU A 297 -3.96 -11.77 -11.05
N ILE A 298 -4.02 -13.11 -11.21
CA ILE A 298 -5.11 -13.93 -10.65
C ILE A 298 -5.09 -13.86 -9.12
N MET A 299 -3.90 -13.96 -8.50
CA MET A 299 -3.72 -13.78 -7.06
C MET A 299 -4.19 -12.39 -6.60
N ALA A 300 -3.87 -11.34 -7.37
CA ALA A 300 -4.29 -9.97 -7.10
C ALA A 300 -5.82 -9.82 -7.13
N ALA A 301 -6.48 -10.41 -8.13
CA ALA A 301 -7.94 -10.42 -8.22
C ALA A 301 -8.57 -11.17 -7.02
N ALA A 302 -8.02 -12.33 -6.64
CA ALA A 302 -8.47 -13.08 -5.47
C ALA A 302 -8.26 -12.31 -4.16
N LYS A 303 -7.11 -11.65 -4.00
CA LYS A 303 -6.80 -10.78 -2.85
C LYS A 303 -7.78 -9.64 -2.74
N TRP A 304 -8.04 -8.91 -3.83
CA TRP A 304 -8.97 -7.79 -3.81
C TRP A 304 -10.41 -8.25 -3.59
N ALA A 305 -10.85 -9.36 -4.20
CA ALA A 305 -12.15 -9.97 -3.92
C ALA A 305 -12.32 -10.29 -2.43
N SER A 306 -11.29 -10.89 -1.80
CA SER A 306 -11.29 -11.22 -0.38
C SER A 306 -11.43 -9.97 0.50
N VAL A 307 -10.66 -8.91 0.20
CA VAL A 307 -10.75 -7.62 0.91
C VAL A 307 -12.15 -7.02 0.74
N ALA A 308 -12.71 -7.04 -0.47
CA ALA A 308 -14.03 -6.49 -0.76
C ALA A 308 -15.16 -7.24 -0.03
N VAL A 309 -15.08 -8.58 0.08
CA VAL A 309 -15.99 -9.39 0.90
C VAL A 309 -15.97 -8.93 2.36
N LEU A 310 -14.77 -8.83 2.94
CA LEU A 310 -14.60 -8.46 4.35
C LEU A 310 -15.03 -7.01 4.63
N GLN A 311 -14.78 -6.08 3.71
CA GLN A 311 -15.27 -4.70 3.81
C GLN A 311 -16.80 -4.63 3.72
N GLY A 312 -17.41 -5.38 2.80
CA GLY A 312 -18.86 -5.51 2.73
C GLY A 312 -19.48 -6.09 4.00
N ASP A 313 -18.81 -7.05 4.64
CA ASP A 313 -19.24 -7.62 5.90
C ASP A 313 -19.19 -6.62 7.06
N ARG A 314 -18.17 -5.76 7.12
CA ARG A 314 -18.10 -4.68 8.12
C ARG A 314 -19.31 -3.75 8.02
N TYR A 315 -19.73 -3.39 6.82
CA TYR A 315 -20.94 -2.61 6.58
C TYR A 315 -22.20 -3.39 7.01
N ARG A 316 -22.37 -4.63 6.55
CA ARG A 316 -23.57 -5.45 6.80
C ARG A 316 -23.75 -5.78 8.28
N LYS A 317 -22.68 -6.05 9.01
CA LYS A 317 -22.69 -6.34 10.45
C LYS A 317 -22.96 -5.09 11.31
N GLY A 318 -23.12 -3.91 10.70
CA GLY A 318 -23.48 -2.66 11.40
C GLY A 318 -22.35 -2.02 12.19
N GLY A 319 -21.10 -2.43 11.94
CA GLY A 319 -19.92 -1.84 12.61
C GLY A 319 -19.55 -0.45 12.08
N GLU A 320 -19.76 -0.23 10.78
CA GLU A 320 -19.40 1.02 10.12
C GLU A 320 -20.41 1.39 9.03
N ASN A 321 -21.02 2.58 9.16
CA ASN A 321 -21.94 3.13 8.17
C ASN A 321 -21.18 3.95 7.11
N SER A 322 -20.42 3.27 6.24
CA SER A 322 -19.71 3.91 5.12
C SER A 322 -20.29 3.43 3.80
N ILE A 323 -20.69 4.38 2.95
CA ILE A 323 -21.15 4.07 1.58
C ILE A 323 -20.03 3.43 0.75
N GLU A 324 -18.77 3.77 1.03
CA GLU A 324 -17.61 3.18 0.35
C GLU A 324 -17.50 1.69 0.66
N LEU A 325 -17.67 1.28 1.93
CA LEU A 325 -17.68 -0.14 2.33
C LEU A 325 -18.86 -0.89 1.69
N ALA A 326 -20.03 -0.25 1.62
CA ALA A 326 -21.20 -0.84 0.97
C ALA A 326 -20.93 -1.08 -0.52
N LEU A 327 -20.41 -0.07 -1.25
CA LEU A 327 -20.08 -0.17 -2.68
C LEU A 327 -18.95 -1.19 -2.93
N THR A 328 -17.91 -1.20 -2.10
CA THR A 328 -16.83 -2.19 -2.20
C THR A 328 -17.37 -3.61 -2.03
N GLY A 329 -18.34 -3.81 -1.12
CA GLY A 329 -19.01 -5.08 -0.91
C GLY A 329 -19.83 -5.61 -2.12
N LEU A 330 -20.04 -4.79 -3.15
CA LEU A 330 -20.68 -5.22 -4.41
C LEU A 330 -19.67 -5.66 -5.48
N MET A 331 -18.39 -5.42 -5.27
CA MET A 331 -17.34 -5.70 -6.27
C MET A 331 -16.81 -7.14 -6.32
N PRO A 332 -16.95 -8.02 -5.30
CA PRO A 332 -16.29 -9.33 -5.31
C PRO A 332 -16.55 -10.16 -6.57
N SER A 333 -17.77 -10.14 -7.10
CA SER A 333 -18.12 -10.95 -8.28
C SER A 333 -17.41 -10.51 -9.57
N GLU A 334 -17.08 -9.22 -9.70
CA GLU A 334 -16.28 -8.72 -10.82
C GLU A 334 -14.84 -9.26 -10.72
N MET A 335 -14.26 -9.21 -9.53
CA MET A 335 -12.91 -9.73 -9.29
C MET A 335 -12.83 -11.26 -9.42
N GLU A 336 -13.89 -11.98 -9.01
CA GLU A 336 -13.98 -13.43 -9.22
C GLU A 336 -14.03 -13.77 -10.70
N LEU A 337 -14.76 -13.00 -11.51
CA LEU A 337 -14.80 -13.16 -12.96
C LEU A 337 -13.42 -12.90 -13.58
N ASP A 338 -12.77 -11.80 -13.24
CA ASP A 338 -11.42 -11.48 -13.72
C ASP A 338 -10.43 -12.62 -13.39
N ALA A 339 -10.51 -13.19 -12.19
CA ALA A 339 -9.68 -14.33 -11.79
C ALA A 339 -9.99 -15.61 -12.61
N LEU A 340 -11.26 -15.92 -12.81
CA LEU A 340 -11.67 -17.10 -13.59
C LEU A 340 -11.27 -16.97 -15.07
N ASP A 341 -11.42 -15.80 -15.67
CA ASP A 341 -10.98 -15.51 -17.04
C ASP A 341 -9.44 -15.63 -17.15
N GLY A 342 -8.70 -15.16 -16.16
CA GLY A 342 -7.26 -15.34 -16.07
C GLY A 342 -6.85 -16.81 -16.02
N ILE A 343 -7.53 -17.63 -15.20
CA ILE A 343 -7.31 -19.09 -15.12
C ILE A 343 -7.60 -19.74 -16.48
N ALA A 344 -8.73 -19.41 -17.10
CA ALA A 344 -9.10 -19.97 -18.40
C ALA A 344 -8.06 -19.63 -19.49
N ALA A 345 -7.55 -18.39 -19.48
CA ALA A 345 -6.50 -17.96 -20.41
C ALA A 345 -5.18 -18.73 -20.19
N LEU A 346 -4.75 -18.90 -18.93
CA LEU A 346 -3.54 -19.67 -18.62
C LEU A 346 -3.67 -21.16 -18.98
N MET A 347 -4.79 -21.78 -18.63
CA MET A 347 -5.04 -23.18 -19.02
C MET A 347 -5.11 -23.37 -20.54
N GLY A 348 -5.66 -22.37 -21.26
CA GLY A 348 -5.75 -22.36 -22.73
C GLY A 348 -4.41 -22.04 -23.44
N SER A 349 -3.40 -21.54 -22.73
CA SER A 349 -2.09 -21.15 -23.30
C SER A 349 -1.28 -22.33 -23.85
N GLY A 350 -1.57 -23.54 -23.41
CA GLY A 350 -0.80 -24.72 -23.73
C GLY A 350 0.45 -24.94 -22.86
N ASP A 351 0.77 -24.02 -21.98
CA ASP A 351 1.88 -24.16 -21.02
C ASP A 351 1.58 -25.26 -19.99
N PRO A 352 2.43 -26.30 -19.88
CA PRO A 352 2.19 -27.41 -18.97
C PRO A 352 2.16 -27.04 -17.49
N ARG A 353 2.69 -25.87 -17.12
CA ARG A 353 2.63 -25.38 -15.72
C ARG A 353 1.20 -25.12 -15.24
N TRP A 354 0.30 -24.82 -16.17
CA TRP A 354 -1.06 -24.34 -15.87
C TRP A 354 -2.17 -25.37 -16.18
N ARG A 355 -1.81 -26.67 -16.37
CA ARG A 355 -2.74 -27.77 -16.69
C ARG A 355 -3.18 -28.56 -15.47
#